data_07a2e8423b498b5da8d42690345259e1
#
_entry.id   07a2e8423b498b5da8d42690345259e1
#
_cell.length_a   1.000
_cell.length_b   1.000
_cell.length_c   1.000
_cell.angle_alpha   90.00
_cell.angle_beta   90.00
_cell.angle_gamma   90.00
#
_symmetry.space_group_name_H-M   'P 1'
#
loop_
_entity.id
_entity.type
_entity.pdbx_description
1 polymer ?
#
loop_
_entity_poly.entity_id
_entity_poly.type
_entity_poly.pdbx_seq_one_letter_code
_entity_poly.pdbx_strand_id
1 'polypeptide(L)'
;MSSVYSVGATVPLVLLLSDGATNRYPRVEVFPAGASAPGWVLDLTHVARGRYESSFVPSQSGTYVAVFTVYSDPSHTVEDVSYPREQEQIIVTNDNLDGISQKLIRLLGLSHENAFIDSTVYDASGQLVSARLRIFDSRDHAVAATDGGNETAGLIAVYEITSRYEDQGLMSTYRMVRV
;
A
#
# COMPACT_ATOMS: atom_id res chain seq x y z
N MET A 1 -18.46 -1.94 -0.08
CA MET A 1 -17.11 -2.02 -0.65
C MET A 1 -16.20 -1.26 0.28
N SER A 2 -15.01 -1.75 0.59
CA SER A 2 -14.05 -0.98 1.41
C SER A 2 -12.94 -0.47 0.48
N SER A 3 -12.70 0.83 0.53
CA SER A 3 -11.64 1.49 -0.23
C SER A 3 -10.40 1.66 0.65
N VAL A 4 -9.20 1.48 0.10
CA VAL A 4 -7.93 1.59 0.84
C VAL A 4 -7.14 2.77 0.32
N TYR A 5 -6.68 3.63 1.24
CA TYR A 5 -5.93 4.85 0.95
C TYR A 5 -4.69 4.95 1.85
N SER A 6 -3.77 5.85 1.51
CA SER A 6 -2.60 6.16 2.35
C SER A 6 -2.86 7.40 3.21
N VAL A 7 -2.20 7.48 4.36
CA VAL A 7 -2.15 8.72 5.16
C VAL A 7 -1.68 9.88 4.29
N GLY A 8 -2.37 11.02 4.38
CA GLY A 8 -2.08 12.21 3.59
C GLY A 8 -2.61 12.20 2.16
N ALA A 9 -3.16 11.07 1.68
CA ALA A 9 -3.83 11.02 0.38
C ALA A 9 -5.21 11.67 0.44
N THR A 10 -5.64 12.28 -0.66
CA THR A 10 -7.01 12.76 -0.81
C THR A 10 -7.95 11.57 -1.01
N VAL A 11 -8.89 11.42 -0.08
CA VAL A 11 -9.94 10.39 -0.13
C VAL A 11 -11.19 11.00 -0.74
N PRO A 12 -11.63 10.57 -1.94
CA PRO A 12 -12.87 11.05 -2.54
C PRO A 12 -14.08 10.45 -1.80
N LEU A 13 -15.09 11.27 -1.62
CA LEU A 13 -16.38 10.90 -1.05
C LEU A 13 -17.45 11.17 -2.11
N VAL A 14 -18.14 10.12 -2.54
CA VAL A 14 -19.09 10.20 -3.65
C VAL A 14 -20.44 9.63 -3.23
N LEU A 15 -21.50 10.40 -3.41
CA LEU A 15 -22.87 9.95 -3.22
C LEU A 15 -23.60 9.98 -4.56
N LEU A 16 -24.31 8.89 -4.87
CA LEU A 16 -25.12 8.76 -6.09
C LEU A 16 -26.60 8.63 -5.71
N LEU A 17 -27.41 9.63 -6.03
CA LEU A 17 -28.86 9.56 -5.88
C LEU A 17 -29.49 8.88 -7.11
N SER A 18 -30.17 7.77 -6.89
CA SER A 18 -30.68 6.88 -7.95
C SER A 18 -31.74 7.54 -8.85
N ASP A 19 -32.46 8.51 -8.31
CA ASP A 19 -33.47 9.30 -9.06
C ASP A 19 -32.85 10.44 -9.90
N GLY A 20 -31.53 10.67 -9.73
CA GLY A 20 -30.81 11.73 -10.43
C GLY A 20 -31.12 13.13 -9.93
N ALA A 21 -31.62 13.29 -8.70
CA ALA A 21 -31.96 14.59 -8.11
C ALA A 21 -30.73 15.51 -8.08
N THR A 22 -30.97 16.81 -8.38
CA THR A 22 -29.91 17.83 -8.48
C THR A 22 -30.06 18.95 -7.45
N ASN A 23 -31.20 18.97 -6.75
CA ASN A 23 -31.60 19.99 -5.79
C ASN A 23 -31.64 19.44 -4.35
N ARG A 24 -30.64 18.63 -4.02
CA ARG A 24 -30.48 18.11 -2.66
C ARG A 24 -29.17 18.62 -2.08
N TYR A 25 -29.05 18.56 -0.77
CA TYR A 25 -27.95 19.09 0.00
C TYR A 25 -27.35 17.96 0.86
N PRO A 26 -26.60 17.01 0.26
CA PRO A 26 -25.99 15.93 1.00
C PRO A 26 -24.83 16.44 1.86
N ARG A 27 -24.72 15.85 3.05
CA ARG A 27 -23.62 16.04 3.97
C ARG A 27 -23.02 14.68 4.34
N VAL A 28 -21.73 14.63 4.52
CA VAL A 28 -21.04 13.45 5.01
C VAL A 28 -20.33 13.75 6.33
N GLU A 29 -20.49 12.86 7.28
CA GLU A 29 -19.78 12.86 8.55
C GLU A 29 -18.78 11.69 8.52
N VAL A 30 -17.49 11.97 8.73
CA VAL A 30 -16.44 10.94 8.72
C VAL A 30 -15.95 10.72 10.15
N PHE A 31 -16.15 9.51 10.65
CA PHE A 31 -15.80 9.09 12.00
C PHE A 31 -14.54 8.23 11.99
N PRO A 32 -13.47 8.56 12.73
CA PRO A 32 -12.44 7.60 13.07
C PRO A 32 -13.05 6.42 13.85
N ALA A 33 -12.54 5.21 13.68
CA ALA A 33 -13.04 4.03 14.38
C ALA A 33 -13.01 4.24 15.90
N GLY A 34 -14.15 3.98 16.55
CA GLY A 34 -14.32 4.15 18.00
C GLY A 34 -14.54 5.59 18.47
N ALA A 35 -14.55 6.57 17.57
CA ALA A 35 -14.89 7.95 17.93
C ALA A 35 -16.40 8.14 18.06
N SER A 36 -16.82 8.91 19.08
CA SER A 36 -18.22 9.30 19.29
C SER A 36 -18.62 10.59 18.56
N ALA A 37 -17.64 11.31 18.00
CA ALA A 37 -17.84 12.52 17.23
C ALA A 37 -17.11 12.41 15.89
N PRO A 38 -17.66 13.03 14.81
CA PRO A 38 -17.00 13.03 13.53
C PRO A 38 -15.70 13.85 13.56
N GLY A 39 -14.67 13.35 12.88
CA GLY A 39 -13.42 14.08 12.63
C GLY A 39 -13.57 15.11 11.50
N TRP A 40 -14.50 14.86 10.58
CA TRP A 40 -14.84 15.75 9.46
C TRP A 40 -16.35 15.79 9.27
N VAL A 41 -16.86 16.99 8.98
CA VAL A 41 -18.24 17.25 8.55
C VAL A 41 -18.14 18.05 7.26
N LEU A 42 -18.58 17.48 6.15
CA LEU A 42 -18.36 18.04 4.82
C LEU A 42 -19.67 18.07 4.03
N ASP A 43 -19.94 19.18 3.39
CA ASP A 43 -21.04 19.30 2.44
C ASP A 43 -20.56 18.78 1.08
N LEU A 44 -21.40 18.00 0.39
CA LEU A 44 -21.10 17.49 -0.93
C LEU A 44 -21.60 18.45 -1.99
N THR A 45 -20.80 18.67 -3.01
CA THR A 45 -21.13 19.54 -4.14
C THR A 45 -21.70 18.70 -5.29
N HIS A 46 -22.80 19.15 -5.88
CA HIS A 46 -23.38 18.56 -7.07
C HIS A 46 -22.43 18.72 -8.27
N VAL A 47 -22.07 17.61 -8.94
CA VAL A 47 -21.16 17.62 -10.10
C VAL A 47 -21.79 17.09 -11.37
N ALA A 48 -22.77 16.20 -11.26
CA ALA A 48 -23.51 15.63 -12.39
C ALA A 48 -24.88 15.14 -11.91
N ARG A 49 -25.74 14.68 -12.82
CA ARG A 49 -27.07 14.17 -12.51
C ARG A 49 -27.04 13.16 -11.36
N GLY A 50 -27.59 13.53 -10.21
CA GLY A 50 -27.64 12.72 -8.99
C GLY A 50 -26.29 12.42 -8.35
N ARG A 51 -25.19 12.96 -8.85
CA ARG A 51 -23.84 12.73 -8.30
C ARG A 51 -23.36 13.95 -7.53
N TYR A 52 -22.94 13.69 -6.28
CA TYR A 52 -22.43 14.66 -5.35
C TYR A 52 -21.07 14.22 -4.84
N GLU A 53 -20.13 15.14 -4.70
CA GLU A 53 -18.76 14.85 -4.33
C GLU A 53 -18.21 15.79 -3.27
N SER A 54 -17.33 15.26 -2.46
CA SER A 54 -16.43 15.96 -1.55
C SER A 54 -15.15 15.15 -1.37
N SER A 55 -14.24 15.60 -0.51
CA SER A 55 -13.05 14.84 -0.17
C SER A 55 -12.50 15.25 1.18
N PHE A 56 -11.72 14.36 1.81
CA PHE A 56 -10.96 14.67 3.01
C PHE A 56 -9.54 14.10 2.93
N VAL A 57 -8.67 14.57 3.81
CA VAL A 57 -7.29 14.10 3.91
C VAL A 57 -7.06 13.56 5.33
N PRO A 58 -6.95 12.24 5.50
CA PRO A 58 -6.68 11.64 6.79
C PRO A 58 -5.22 11.89 7.21
N SER A 59 -5.02 12.29 8.46
CA SER A 59 -3.69 12.52 9.05
C SER A 59 -3.14 11.30 9.82
N GLN A 60 -3.97 10.27 10.02
CA GLN A 60 -3.61 9.06 10.77
C GLN A 60 -4.11 7.81 10.03
N SER A 61 -3.38 6.71 10.20
CA SER A 61 -3.84 5.40 9.74
C SER A 61 -4.94 4.87 10.64
N GLY A 62 -5.83 4.08 10.07
CA GLY A 62 -6.93 3.46 10.79
C GLY A 62 -8.14 3.20 9.89
N THR A 63 -9.22 2.80 10.52
CA THR A 63 -10.50 2.65 9.85
C THR A 63 -11.36 3.88 10.10
N TYR A 64 -11.99 4.37 9.05
CA TYR A 64 -12.94 5.48 9.10
C TYR A 64 -14.28 5.00 8.57
N VAL A 65 -15.36 5.60 9.07
CA VAL A 65 -16.71 5.36 8.58
C VAL A 65 -17.27 6.69 8.11
N ALA A 66 -17.59 6.79 6.83
CA ALA A 66 -18.29 7.93 6.25
C ALA A 66 -19.79 7.65 6.28
N VAL A 67 -20.57 8.56 6.86
CA VAL A 67 -22.04 8.49 6.95
C VAL A 67 -22.62 9.62 6.12
N PHE A 68 -23.29 9.27 5.05
CA PHE A 68 -23.95 10.23 4.15
C PHE A 68 -25.40 10.45 4.57
N THR A 69 -25.80 11.69 4.71
CA THR A 69 -27.17 12.12 5.00
C THR A 69 -27.60 13.13 3.96
N VAL A 70 -28.78 12.96 3.40
CA VAL A 70 -29.36 13.88 2.41
C VAL A 70 -30.36 14.84 3.09
N TYR A 71 -30.25 16.12 2.77
CA TYR A 71 -31.14 17.15 3.29
C TYR A 71 -31.92 17.81 2.14
N SER A 72 -33.15 18.27 2.46
CA SER A 72 -34.00 19.00 1.53
C SER A 72 -33.72 20.50 1.50
N ASP A 73 -32.94 21.01 2.47
CA ASP A 73 -32.63 22.43 2.63
C ASP A 73 -31.11 22.67 2.72
N PRO A 74 -30.61 23.83 2.25
CA PRO A 74 -29.20 24.18 2.26
C PRO A 74 -28.63 24.44 3.66
N SER A 75 -29.48 24.60 4.67
CA SER A 75 -29.09 24.79 6.08
C SER A 75 -28.86 23.45 6.79
N HIS A 76 -29.14 22.32 6.13
CA HIS A 76 -29.03 20.95 6.67
C HIS A 76 -29.86 20.78 7.96
N THR A 77 -31.06 21.33 8.01
CA THR A 77 -31.96 21.27 9.18
C THR A 77 -33.07 20.23 9.00
N VAL A 78 -33.44 19.91 7.75
CA VAL A 78 -34.50 18.96 7.41
C VAL A 78 -33.94 17.80 6.63
N GLU A 79 -33.74 16.64 7.28
CA GLU A 79 -33.33 15.41 6.64
C GLU A 79 -34.41 14.94 5.64
N ASP A 80 -33.97 14.59 4.42
CA ASP A 80 -34.87 14.03 3.42
C ASP A 80 -34.94 12.51 3.59
N VAL A 81 -35.96 12.05 4.32
CA VAL A 81 -36.17 10.63 4.64
C VAL A 81 -36.42 9.73 3.42
N SER A 82 -36.64 10.32 2.23
CA SER A 82 -36.75 9.55 0.98
C SER A 82 -35.43 8.91 0.58
N TYR A 83 -34.32 9.41 1.11
CA TYR A 83 -32.96 8.87 0.90
C TYR A 83 -32.45 8.27 2.20
N PRO A 84 -32.30 6.96 2.29
CA PRO A 84 -31.74 6.32 3.47
C PRO A 84 -30.27 6.77 3.66
N ARG A 85 -29.83 6.86 4.91
CA ARG A 85 -28.43 7.12 5.21
C ARG A 85 -27.56 6.00 4.66
N GLU A 86 -26.54 6.39 3.93
CA GLU A 86 -25.56 5.45 3.40
C GLU A 86 -24.28 5.47 4.25
N GLN A 87 -23.59 4.34 4.32
CA GLN A 87 -22.33 4.23 5.04
C GLN A 87 -21.26 3.58 4.16
N GLU A 88 -20.07 4.13 4.21
CA GLU A 88 -18.90 3.59 3.56
C GLU A 88 -17.77 3.39 4.59
N GLN A 89 -17.12 2.24 4.54
CA GLN A 89 -15.93 1.97 5.33
C GLN A 89 -14.69 2.31 4.50
N ILE A 90 -13.81 3.13 5.08
CA ILE A 90 -12.56 3.60 4.48
C ILE A 90 -11.40 3.11 5.34
N ILE A 91 -10.44 2.43 4.74
CA ILE A 91 -9.23 1.96 5.41
C ILE A 91 -8.07 2.86 4.99
N VAL A 92 -7.38 3.43 5.98
CA VAL A 92 -6.22 4.29 5.76
C VAL A 92 -4.99 3.59 6.36
N THR A 93 -3.96 3.40 5.55
CA THR A 93 -2.72 2.74 5.95
C THR A 93 -1.56 3.75 5.98
N ASN A 94 -0.55 3.47 6.81
CA ASN A 94 0.71 4.22 6.77
C ASN A 94 1.57 3.85 5.57
N ASP A 95 1.28 2.71 4.94
CA ASP A 95 2.01 2.28 3.76
C ASP A 95 1.45 3.01 2.54
N ASN A 96 2.29 3.78 1.90
CA ASN A 96 2.00 4.32 0.58
C ASN A 96 1.79 3.13 -0.39
N LEU A 97 0.61 3.03 -1.01
CA LEU A 97 0.33 2.01 -2.02
C LEU A 97 1.38 2.01 -3.14
N ASP A 98 1.91 3.19 -3.48
CA ASP A 98 3.04 3.29 -4.41
C ASP A 98 4.28 2.61 -3.84
N GLY A 99 4.54 2.72 -2.55
CA GLY A 99 5.64 2.00 -1.88
C GLY A 99 5.45 0.49 -1.86
N ILE A 100 4.22 0.01 -1.63
CA ILE A 100 3.87 -1.42 -1.70
C ILE A 100 3.97 -1.92 -3.14
N SER A 101 3.43 -1.18 -4.09
CA SER A 101 3.54 -1.49 -5.53
C SER A 101 4.98 -1.51 -5.99
N GLN A 102 5.79 -0.54 -5.59
CA GLN A 102 7.22 -0.52 -5.89
C GLN A 102 7.97 -1.68 -5.23
N LYS A 103 7.63 -2.04 -3.97
CA LYS A 103 8.21 -3.23 -3.32
C LYS A 103 7.82 -4.51 -4.05
N LEU A 104 6.55 -4.63 -4.48
CA LEU A 104 6.07 -5.77 -5.27
C LEU A 104 6.71 -5.82 -6.66
N ILE A 105 6.82 -4.71 -7.36
CA ILE A 105 7.51 -4.60 -8.65
C ILE A 105 8.98 -4.95 -8.48
N ARG A 106 9.63 -4.49 -7.41
CA ARG A 106 11.01 -4.85 -7.09
C ARG A 106 11.15 -6.34 -6.78
N LEU A 107 10.19 -6.95 -6.05
CA LEU A 107 10.17 -8.38 -5.78
C LEU A 107 9.88 -9.21 -7.04
N LEU A 108 8.99 -8.75 -7.90
CA LEU A 108 8.67 -9.39 -9.18
C LEU A 108 9.72 -9.10 -10.25
N GLY A 109 10.42 -7.97 -10.14
CA GLY A 109 11.54 -7.57 -10.98
C GLY A 109 12.89 -8.16 -10.56
N LEU A 110 12.90 -9.10 -9.61
CA LEU A 110 14.07 -9.92 -9.30
C LEU A 110 14.39 -10.78 -10.52
N SER A 111 15.15 -10.20 -11.43
CA SER A 111 15.77 -10.94 -12.51
C SER A 111 17.23 -11.22 -12.16
N HIS A 112 17.81 -12.22 -12.81
CA HIS A 112 19.25 -12.46 -12.74
C HIS A 112 20.09 -11.24 -13.18
N GLU A 113 19.45 -10.24 -13.79
CA GLU A 113 20.11 -9.02 -14.27
C GLU A 113 20.34 -7.98 -13.19
N ASN A 114 19.50 -7.94 -12.13
CA ASN A 114 19.63 -6.99 -11.02
C ASN A 114 20.09 -7.63 -9.71
N ALA A 115 20.53 -8.87 -9.78
CA ALA A 115 21.10 -9.63 -8.66
C ALA A 115 22.59 -9.90 -8.88
N PHE A 116 23.36 -9.79 -7.82
CA PHE A 116 24.79 -10.09 -7.82
C PHE A 116 25.11 -11.06 -6.67
N ILE A 117 25.72 -12.19 -7.02
CA ILE A 117 26.17 -13.18 -6.04
C ILE A 117 27.68 -13.04 -5.89
N ASP A 118 28.13 -12.85 -4.68
CA ASP A 118 29.55 -12.72 -4.35
C ASP A 118 29.91 -13.41 -3.04
N SER A 119 31.16 -13.24 -2.63
CA SER A 119 31.71 -13.81 -1.40
C SER A 119 31.43 -15.32 -1.30
N THR A 120 31.50 -16.00 -2.43
CA THR A 120 31.20 -17.43 -2.52
C THR A 120 32.31 -18.25 -1.85
N VAL A 121 31.92 -19.17 -0.97
CA VAL A 121 32.83 -20.12 -0.31
C VAL A 121 32.41 -21.53 -0.70
N TYR A 122 33.39 -22.31 -1.14
CA TYR A 122 33.23 -23.71 -1.51
C TYR A 122 33.98 -24.59 -0.55
N ASP A 123 33.48 -25.79 -0.30
CA ASP A 123 34.19 -26.81 0.45
C ASP A 123 35.29 -27.51 -0.41
N ALA A 124 35.97 -28.45 0.19
CA ALA A 124 37.03 -29.23 -0.49
C ALA A 124 36.51 -30.09 -1.66
N SER A 125 35.18 -30.34 -1.70
CA SER A 125 34.52 -31.10 -2.76
C SER A 125 33.95 -30.19 -3.86
N GLY A 126 34.16 -28.87 -3.77
CA GLY A 126 33.65 -27.89 -4.71
C GLY A 126 32.15 -27.55 -4.53
N GLN A 127 31.58 -27.87 -3.39
CA GLN A 127 30.19 -27.57 -3.09
C GLN A 127 30.04 -26.19 -2.41
N LEU A 128 29.07 -25.38 -2.83
CA LEU A 128 28.84 -24.06 -2.28
C LEU A 128 28.40 -24.16 -0.81
N VAL A 129 29.20 -23.63 0.11
CA VAL A 129 28.92 -23.60 1.55
C VAL A 129 28.22 -22.29 1.95
N SER A 130 28.72 -21.19 1.41
CA SER A 130 28.11 -19.89 1.64
C SER A 130 28.28 -18.94 0.46
N ALA A 131 27.37 -17.97 0.37
CA ALA A 131 27.45 -16.88 -0.59
C ALA A 131 26.70 -15.65 -0.04
N ARG A 132 26.97 -14.49 -0.62
CA ARG A 132 26.20 -13.27 -0.40
C ARG A 132 25.44 -12.94 -1.68
N LEU A 133 24.12 -12.77 -1.57
CA LEU A 133 23.25 -12.29 -2.65
C LEU A 133 22.90 -10.83 -2.38
N ARG A 134 23.29 -9.95 -3.28
CA ARG A 134 22.92 -8.53 -3.27
C ARG A 134 21.91 -8.25 -4.38
N ILE A 135 20.86 -7.52 -4.04
CA ILE A 135 19.78 -7.16 -4.97
C ILE A 135 19.80 -5.65 -5.13
N PHE A 136 19.84 -5.20 -6.37
CA PHE A 136 19.89 -3.80 -6.76
C PHE A 136 18.59 -3.34 -7.44
N ASP A 137 18.38 -2.05 -7.50
CA ASP A 137 17.22 -1.44 -8.16
C ASP A 137 17.28 -1.46 -9.69
N SER A 138 18.48 -1.69 -10.24
CA SER A 138 18.76 -1.73 -11.66
C SER A 138 19.86 -2.70 -12.02
N ARG A 139 19.90 -3.09 -13.29
CA ARG A 139 21.00 -3.88 -13.86
C ARG A 139 22.33 -3.13 -13.77
N ASP A 140 22.34 -1.83 -14.05
CA ASP A 140 23.58 -1.04 -14.08
C ASP A 140 24.26 -1.00 -12.71
N HIS A 141 23.47 -0.87 -11.64
CA HIS A 141 24.01 -0.97 -10.28
C HIS A 141 24.52 -2.38 -9.93
N ALA A 142 23.81 -3.42 -10.39
CA ALA A 142 24.28 -4.80 -10.19
C ALA A 142 25.58 -5.10 -10.95
N VAL A 143 25.72 -4.61 -12.18
CA VAL A 143 26.94 -4.77 -13.00
C VAL A 143 28.12 -3.98 -12.43
N ALA A 144 27.86 -2.84 -11.79
CA ALA A 144 28.88 -2.03 -11.13
C ALA A 144 29.36 -2.63 -9.79
N ALA A 145 28.65 -3.63 -9.26
CA ALA A 145 29.02 -4.29 -8.01
C ALA A 145 30.29 -5.14 -8.17
N THR A 146 31.13 -5.17 -7.13
CA THR A 146 32.35 -5.93 -7.11
C THR A 146 32.31 -7.07 -6.08
N ASP A 147 33.04 -8.14 -6.32
CA ASP A 147 33.13 -9.26 -5.37
C ASP A 147 33.73 -8.79 -4.04
N GLY A 148 33.05 -9.09 -2.95
CA GLY A 148 33.42 -8.63 -1.61
C GLY A 148 33.20 -7.12 -1.36
N GLY A 149 32.71 -6.35 -2.34
CA GLY A 149 32.50 -4.92 -2.25
C GLY A 149 31.34 -4.53 -1.31
N ASN A 150 31.30 -3.26 -0.93
CA ASN A 150 30.29 -2.67 -0.06
C ASN A 150 29.49 -1.57 -0.77
N GLU A 151 29.27 -1.73 -2.06
CA GLU A 151 28.49 -0.77 -2.85
C GLU A 151 27.05 -0.68 -2.30
N THR A 152 26.61 0.55 -2.04
CA THR A 152 25.28 0.85 -1.52
C THR A 152 24.40 1.56 -2.55
N ALA A 153 24.97 2.02 -3.66
CA ALA A 153 24.22 2.68 -4.72
C ALA A 153 23.18 1.72 -5.31
N GLY A 154 21.91 2.07 -5.22
CA GLY A 154 20.82 1.24 -5.70
C GLY A 154 20.59 -0.09 -4.95
N LEU A 155 21.30 -0.34 -3.85
CA LEU A 155 21.17 -1.57 -3.08
C LEU A 155 19.81 -1.64 -2.37
N ILE A 156 19.04 -2.69 -2.67
CA ILE A 156 17.70 -2.93 -2.11
C ILE A 156 17.78 -3.89 -0.91
N ALA A 157 18.55 -4.97 -1.06
CA ALA A 157 18.65 -6.00 -0.04
C ALA A 157 19.96 -6.80 -0.16
N VAL A 158 20.39 -7.33 0.97
CA VAL A 158 21.48 -8.27 1.08
C VAL A 158 20.98 -9.52 1.79
N TYR A 159 21.36 -10.68 1.27
CA TYR A 159 21.06 -11.96 1.88
C TYR A 159 22.34 -12.77 2.05
N GLU A 160 22.48 -13.43 3.18
CA GLU A 160 23.45 -14.48 3.38
C GLU A 160 22.82 -15.83 3.03
N ILE A 161 23.49 -16.58 2.18
CA ILE A 161 23.13 -17.92 1.75
C ILE A 161 24.08 -18.88 2.44
N THR A 162 23.55 -19.90 3.08
CA THR A 162 24.33 -21.01 3.63
C THR A 162 23.73 -22.33 3.19
N SER A 163 24.57 -23.29 2.82
CA SER A 163 24.16 -24.64 2.43
C SER A 163 25.00 -25.68 3.15
N ARG A 164 24.39 -26.83 3.39
CA ARG A 164 25.08 -28.02 3.95
C ARG A 164 24.73 -29.21 3.09
N TYR A 165 25.68 -30.10 3.00
CA TYR A 165 25.59 -31.31 2.19
C TYR A 165 25.78 -32.54 3.06
N GLU A 166 25.16 -33.64 2.67
CA GLU A 166 25.38 -34.96 3.27
C GLU A 166 26.59 -35.66 2.61
N ASP A 167 27.04 -36.78 3.20
CA ASP A 167 28.22 -37.52 2.77
C ASP A 167 28.21 -37.97 1.29
N GLN A 168 27.04 -37.99 0.65
CA GLN A 168 26.85 -38.31 -0.76
C GLN A 168 26.81 -37.11 -1.69
N GLY A 169 27.07 -35.90 -1.19
CA GLY A 169 27.03 -34.66 -1.98
C GLY A 169 25.62 -34.14 -2.25
N LEU A 170 24.60 -34.70 -1.62
CA LEU A 170 23.26 -34.18 -1.71
C LEU A 170 23.08 -33.02 -0.74
N MET A 171 22.50 -31.91 -1.21
CA MET A 171 22.21 -30.78 -0.36
C MET A 171 21.12 -31.11 0.67
N SER A 172 21.50 -31.12 1.94
CA SER A 172 20.60 -31.45 3.05
C SER A 172 19.90 -30.22 3.63
N THR A 173 20.56 -29.06 3.55
CA THR A 173 20.00 -27.82 4.10
C THR A 173 20.39 -26.63 3.21
N TYR A 174 19.42 -25.77 2.99
CA TYR A 174 19.60 -24.45 2.36
C TYR A 174 18.95 -23.40 3.25
N ARG A 175 19.67 -22.33 3.54
CA ARG A 175 19.16 -21.20 4.31
C ARG A 175 19.56 -19.90 3.65
N MET A 176 18.60 -18.99 3.52
CA MET A 176 18.81 -17.62 3.07
C MET A 176 18.26 -16.67 4.11
N VAL A 177 19.08 -15.76 4.62
CA VAL A 177 18.74 -14.81 5.67
C VAL A 177 19.08 -13.41 5.19
N ARG A 178 18.13 -12.49 5.31
CA ARG A 178 18.37 -11.07 5.05
C ARG A 178 19.22 -10.49 6.17
N VAL A 179 20.27 -9.76 5.83
CA VAL A 179 21.21 -9.09 6.72
C VAL A 179 21.13 -7.58 6.60
#